data_f83bcc527c41392d5b70ddf7f68a24cc
#
_entry.id   f83bcc527c41392d5b70ddf7f68a24cc
#
_cell.length_a   1.000
_cell.length_b   1.000
_cell.length_c   1.000
_cell.angle_alpha   90.00
_cell.angle_beta   90.00
_cell.angle_gamma   90.00
#
_symmetry.space_group_name_H-M   'P 1'
#
loop_
_entity.id
_entity.type
_entity.pdbx_description
1 polymer ?
#
loop_
_entity_poly.entity_id
_entity_poly.type
_entity_poly.pdbx_seq_one_letter_code
_entity_poly.pdbx_strand_id
1 'polypeptide(L)'
;MIKVDLSLAEQPFTLMIADQQVVKIFHDQQAIAFENPRENYVEFMLDEQLIGIDSSEVSQQSLVLYVNNQFATQLALPAAAQGEPKKGFLGFAALGFKLFKSAKVVKVALASASVAGYAWLFTIEFALMLIACLVVHEYGHVRAMKYFGIKTKGIYLIPFVGGLAVSDDKITTRWQDVVISLMGPAFGLFTSVLGVVLYYATEMEIFAGVAVLSALLNLFNLLPILPLDGGHVLKSISFSMRSWIGLSVCLLGVFFGLWLSYTFGLMLLVFFLFVGALEIVFEWRGRHYSHLIPLDKYGQGFSAVMYALVVAGHVAVMMHFADSENAILSLPMKILSS
;
A
#
# COMPACT_ATOMS: atom_id res chain seq x y z
N MET A 1 6.93 4.53 34.02
CA MET A 1 7.00 5.47 35.16
C MET A 1 8.42 5.40 35.71
N ILE A 2 9.11 6.52 35.72
CA ILE A 2 10.50 6.64 36.16
C ILE A 2 10.47 7.36 37.51
N LYS A 3 11.18 6.84 38.52
CA LYS A 3 11.37 7.50 39.80
C LYS A 3 12.77 8.15 39.77
N VAL A 4 12.82 9.43 40.06
CA VAL A 4 14.05 10.22 40.07
C VAL A 4 14.17 10.88 41.44
N ASP A 5 15.19 10.54 42.19
CA ASP A 5 15.48 11.15 43.48
C ASP A 5 16.51 12.27 43.24
N LEU A 6 16.16 13.49 43.65
CA LEU A 6 16.90 14.72 43.43
C LEU A 6 17.15 15.44 44.74
N SER A 7 18.21 16.26 44.82
CA SER A 7 18.41 17.17 45.91
C SER A 7 18.71 18.57 45.36
N LEU A 8 18.03 19.56 45.84
CA LEU A 8 18.23 20.96 45.52
C LEU A 8 18.43 21.75 46.84
N ALA A 9 19.50 22.49 46.94
CA ALA A 9 19.87 23.23 48.17
C ALA A 9 19.81 22.37 49.46
N GLU A 10 20.32 21.12 49.39
CA GLU A 10 20.33 20.11 50.44
C GLU A 10 18.95 19.52 50.81
N GLN A 11 17.87 19.93 50.13
CA GLN A 11 16.54 19.36 50.31
C GLN A 11 16.29 18.20 49.34
N PRO A 12 16.06 16.96 49.82
CA PRO A 12 15.78 15.83 48.98
C PRO A 12 14.31 15.82 48.53
N PHE A 13 14.07 15.61 47.22
CA PHE A 13 12.73 15.39 46.71
C PHE A 13 12.75 14.31 45.62
N THR A 14 11.62 13.65 45.45
CA THR A 14 11.44 12.55 44.50
C THR A 14 10.41 12.94 43.43
N LEU A 15 10.80 12.79 42.17
CA LEU A 15 9.91 12.98 41.04
C LEU A 15 9.45 11.61 40.49
N MET A 16 8.18 11.54 40.14
CA MET A 16 7.65 10.45 39.32
C MET A 16 7.29 10.98 37.94
N ILE A 17 7.93 10.44 36.92
CA ILE A 17 7.76 10.84 35.52
C ILE A 17 7.09 9.70 34.75
N ALA A 18 6.02 9.97 34.02
CA ALA A 18 5.37 9.08 33.09
C ALA A 18 5.09 9.81 31.78
N ASP A 19 5.34 9.14 30.64
CA ASP A 19 5.10 9.69 29.30
C ASP A 19 5.69 11.10 29.08
N GLN A 20 6.91 11.30 29.60
CA GLN A 20 7.67 12.56 29.54
C GLN A 20 7.09 13.70 30.38
N GLN A 21 6.12 13.45 31.24
CA GLN A 21 5.53 14.43 32.15
C GLN A 21 5.75 14.06 33.61
N VAL A 22 5.93 15.08 34.46
CA VAL A 22 5.97 14.87 35.89
C VAL A 22 4.56 14.60 36.39
N VAL A 23 4.35 13.43 36.99
CA VAL A 23 3.03 12.97 37.45
C VAL A 23 2.85 13.17 38.94
N LYS A 24 3.91 13.03 39.74
CA LYS A 24 3.91 13.23 41.19
C LYS A 24 5.24 13.74 41.68
N ILE A 25 5.19 14.58 42.73
CA ILE A 25 6.36 15.12 43.43
C ILE A 25 6.22 14.76 44.90
N PHE A 26 7.28 14.28 45.53
CA PHE A 26 7.32 13.93 46.96
C PHE A 26 8.50 14.65 47.63
N HIS A 27 8.27 15.21 48.79
CA HIS A 27 9.26 15.68 49.73
C HIS A 27 8.99 15.06 51.10
N ASP A 28 9.98 14.47 51.75
CA ASP A 28 9.84 13.73 52.98
C ASP A 28 8.69 12.70 53.00
N GLN A 29 8.54 12.00 51.89
CA GLN A 29 7.48 10.99 51.66
C GLN A 29 6.06 11.56 51.57
N GLN A 30 5.86 12.87 51.62
CA GLN A 30 4.59 13.53 51.44
C GLN A 30 4.47 14.04 49.99
N ALA A 31 3.27 13.86 49.39
CA ALA A 31 3.03 14.36 48.04
C ALA A 31 2.85 15.89 48.08
N ILE A 32 3.59 16.59 47.23
CA ILE A 32 3.49 18.04 47.06
C ILE A 32 2.51 18.34 45.92
N ALA A 33 1.62 19.29 46.14
CA ALA A 33 0.78 19.84 45.04
C ALA A 33 1.66 20.71 44.14
N PHE A 34 1.43 20.61 42.84
CA PHE A 34 2.13 21.37 41.81
C PHE A 34 1.16 21.89 40.76
N GLU A 35 1.54 22.95 40.06
CA GLU A 35 0.80 23.54 38.97
C GLU A 35 1.51 23.24 37.63
N ASN A 36 0.72 23.15 36.57
CA ASN A 36 1.21 22.96 35.21
C ASN A 36 0.90 24.19 34.35
N PRO A 37 1.69 25.28 34.46
CA PRO A 37 1.42 26.50 33.70
C PRO A 37 1.60 26.36 32.19
N ARG A 38 2.31 25.31 31.73
CA ARG A 38 2.47 24.95 30.31
C ARG A 38 2.80 23.48 30.17
N GLU A 39 2.68 22.97 28.95
CA GLU A 39 2.98 21.59 28.61
C GLU A 39 4.46 21.24 28.94
N ASN A 40 4.69 20.11 29.60
CA ASN A 40 5.99 19.63 30.05
C ASN A 40 6.73 20.52 31.06
N TYR A 41 6.03 21.41 31.75
CA TYR A 41 6.61 22.27 32.75
C TYR A 41 5.70 22.30 34.00
N VAL A 42 6.32 22.02 35.16
CA VAL A 42 5.61 22.01 36.45
C VAL A 42 6.26 22.99 37.42
N GLU A 43 5.44 23.66 38.25
CA GLU A 43 5.88 24.55 39.29
C GLU A 43 5.31 24.14 40.65
N PHE A 44 6.12 24.22 41.69
CA PHE A 44 5.72 23.96 43.07
C PHE A 44 6.54 24.79 44.05
N MET A 45 5.99 25.01 45.22
CA MET A 45 6.66 25.72 46.32
C MET A 45 7.40 24.70 47.20
N LEU A 46 8.66 24.95 47.48
CA LEU A 46 9.45 24.22 48.46
C LEU A 46 10.21 25.24 49.33
N ASP A 47 9.96 25.26 50.64
CA ASP A 47 10.59 26.18 51.61
C ASP A 47 10.66 27.65 51.12
N GLU A 48 9.50 28.22 50.75
CA GLU A 48 9.34 29.59 50.23
C GLU A 48 10.03 29.87 48.88
N GLN A 49 10.60 28.89 48.25
CA GLN A 49 11.17 28.99 46.90
C GLN A 49 10.23 28.39 45.86
N LEU A 50 10.08 29.07 44.74
CA LEU A 50 9.36 28.55 43.60
C LEU A 50 10.32 27.66 42.77
N ILE A 51 10.01 26.38 42.66
CA ILE A 51 10.77 25.40 41.90
C ILE A 51 10.02 25.09 40.61
N GLY A 52 10.65 25.34 39.47
CA GLY A 52 10.18 24.97 38.14
C GLY A 52 10.94 23.79 37.60
N ILE A 53 10.27 22.84 36.98
CA ILE A 53 10.87 21.69 36.35
C ILE A 53 10.39 21.61 34.89
N ASP A 54 11.32 21.73 33.96
CA ASP A 54 11.06 21.49 32.54
C ASP A 54 11.42 20.06 32.17
N SER A 55 10.44 19.31 31.73
CA SER A 55 10.56 17.91 31.33
C SER A 55 10.57 17.72 29.82
N SER A 56 10.67 18.79 29.03
CA SER A 56 10.69 18.72 27.56
C SER A 56 11.86 17.91 26.99
N GLU A 57 12.97 17.87 27.71
CA GLU A 57 14.20 17.14 27.31
C GLU A 57 14.35 15.75 27.97
N VAL A 58 13.31 15.23 28.60
CA VAL A 58 13.34 13.88 29.21
C VAL A 58 13.68 12.79 28.18
N SER A 59 13.29 12.97 26.93
CA SER A 59 13.68 12.08 25.82
C SER A 59 15.19 12.07 25.55
N GLN A 60 15.90 13.13 25.90
CA GLN A 60 17.36 13.29 25.82
C GLN A 60 18.06 12.93 27.13
N GLN A 61 17.32 12.36 28.10
CA GLN A 61 17.80 11.99 29.44
C GLN A 61 18.25 13.19 30.27
N SER A 62 17.62 14.34 30.11
CA SER A 62 17.88 15.52 30.93
C SER A 62 16.61 16.17 31.46
N LEU A 63 16.71 16.79 32.62
CA LEU A 63 15.70 17.64 33.24
C LEU A 63 16.33 18.99 33.52
N VAL A 64 15.60 20.06 33.25
CA VAL A 64 16.04 21.42 33.57
C VAL A 64 15.28 21.92 34.80
N LEU A 65 16.03 22.37 35.78
CA LEU A 65 15.46 22.93 37.01
C LEU A 65 15.64 24.44 37.07
N TYR A 66 14.62 25.09 37.54
CA TYR A 66 14.58 26.55 37.80
C TYR A 66 14.29 26.79 39.27
N VAL A 67 14.90 27.80 39.84
CA VAL A 67 14.58 28.31 41.18
C VAL A 67 14.24 29.78 41.06
N ASN A 68 13.05 30.17 41.55
CA ASN A 68 12.54 31.54 41.44
C ASN A 68 12.58 32.09 40.01
N ASN A 69 12.22 31.24 39.02
CA ASN A 69 12.25 31.50 37.56
C ASN A 69 13.64 31.76 36.97
N GLN A 70 14.73 31.45 37.69
CA GLN A 70 16.08 31.49 37.18
C GLN A 70 16.57 30.07 36.93
N PHE A 71 17.33 29.85 35.82
CA PHE A 71 17.95 28.58 35.55
C PHE A 71 18.88 28.18 36.71
N ALA A 72 18.63 27.04 37.31
CA ALA A 72 19.44 26.55 38.44
C ALA A 72 20.42 25.47 37.97
N THR A 73 19.95 24.41 37.33
CA THR A 73 20.79 23.34 36.87
C THR A 73 20.08 22.48 35.85
N GLN A 74 20.87 21.76 35.02
CA GLN A 74 20.38 20.69 34.17
C GLN A 74 20.90 19.37 34.74
N LEU A 75 19.97 18.48 35.05
CA LEU A 75 20.28 17.18 35.63
C LEU A 75 20.18 16.09 34.57
N ALA A 76 21.26 15.33 34.42
CA ALA A 76 21.21 14.11 33.64
C ALA A 76 20.38 13.05 34.39
N LEU A 77 19.34 12.56 33.75
CA LEU A 77 18.58 11.44 34.27
C LEU A 77 19.47 10.19 34.23
N PRO A 78 19.51 9.37 35.30
CA PRO A 78 20.17 8.09 35.22
C PRO A 78 19.56 7.34 34.06
N ALA A 79 20.41 6.76 33.19
CA ALA A 79 19.94 5.88 32.14
C ALA A 79 18.99 4.90 32.81
N ALA A 80 17.68 5.07 32.57
CA ALA A 80 16.68 4.22 33.18
C ALA A 80 17.18 2.82 32.86
N ALA A 81 17.52 2.05 33.88
CA ALA A 81 17.88 0.66 33.72
C ALA A 81 16.73 0.13 32.91
N GLN A 82 16.97 -0.06 31.61
CA GLN A 82 16.04 -0.76 30.75
C GLN A 82 15.99 -2.13 31.43
N GLY A 83 14.99 -2.28 32.29
CA GLY A 83 14.69 -3.58 32.84
C GLY A 83 14.58 -4.41 31.59
N GLU A 84 15.56 -5.32 31.39
CA GLU A 84 15.50 -6.27 30.28
C GLU A 84 14.08 -6.75 30.26
N PRO A 85 13.32 -6.57 29.15
CA PRO A 85 11.96 -7.08 29.10
C PRO A 85 12.13 -8.55 29.37
N LYS A 86 11.61 -9.00 30.54
CA LYS A 86 11.54 -10.43 30.85
C LYS A 86 11.05 -11.05 29.56
N LYS A 87 11.87 -11.93 28.93
CA LYS A 87 11.60 -12.69 27.72
C LYS A 87 10.40 -13.61 27.96
N GLY A 88 9.26 -13.04 28.26
CA GLY A 88 7.98 -13.70 28.41
C GLY A 88 7.18 -13.53 27.13
N PHE A 89 6.16 -14.31 26.94
CA PHE A 89 5.22 -14.32 25.83
C PHE A 89 4.78 -12.90 25.40
N LEU A 90 4.60 -11.96 26.34
CA LEU A 90 4.29 -10.55 26.09
C LEU A 90 5.43 -9.80 25.36
N GLY A 91 6.70 -10.12 25.62
CA GLY A 91 7.85 -9.54 24.90
C GLY A 91 7.92 -10.02 23.45
N PHE A 92 7.60 -11.30 23.21
CA PHE A 92 7.47 -11.84 21.85
C PHE A 92 6.25 -11.23 21.12
N ALA A 93 5.13 -11.04 21.80
CA ALA A 93 3.95 -10.39 21.23
C ALA A 93 4.23 -8.92 20.88
N ALA A 94 4.91 -8.16 21.74
CA ALA A 94 5.30 -6.77 21.48
C ALA A 94 6.33 -6.67 20.33
N LEU A 95 7.31 -7.58 20.27
CA LEU A 95 8.27 -7.66 19.18
C LEU A 95 7.54 -8.05 17.86
N GLY A 96 6.65 -9.03 17.92
CA GLY A 96 5.79 -9.41 16.79
C GLY A 96 4.96 -8.23 16.28
N PHE A 97 4.33 -7.47 17.20
CA PHE A 97 3.53 -6.29 16.85
C PHE A 97 4.39 -5.16 16.24
N LYS A 98 5.62 -4.96 16.74
CA LYS A 98 6.58 -3.99 16.17
C LYS A 98 7.09 -4.42 14.79
N LEU A 99 7.30 -5.71 14.59
CA LEU A 99 7.66 -6.29 13.29
C LEU A 99 6.48 -6.20 12.30
N PHE A 100 5.25 -6.47 12.76
CA PHE A 100 4.04 -6.30 11.93
C PHE A 100 3.81 -4.85 11.48
N LYS A 101 4.28 -3.84 12.20
CA LYS A 101 4.27 -2.44 11.75
C LYS A 101 5.30 -2.14 10.65
N SER A 102 6.25 -3.03 10.40
CA SER A 102 7.21 -2.85 9.31
C SER A 102 6.54 -3.17 7.96
N ALA A 103 6.49 -2.17 7.07
CA ALA A 103 5.95 -2.36 5.72
C ALA A 103 6.63 -3.52 4.96
N LYS A 104 7.90 -3.81 5.24
CA LYS A 104 8.62 -4.94 4.64
C LYS A 104 8.06 -6.28 5.11
N VAL A 105 7.79 -6.44 6.42
CA VAL A 105 7.25 -7.68 6.98
C VAL A 105 5.83 -7.93 6.48
N VAL A 106 5.01 -6.88 6.42
CA VAL A 106 3.64 -6.98 5.85
C VAL A 106 3.68 -7.45 4.40
N LYS A 107 4.57 -6.91 3.57
CA LYS A 107 4.72 -7.33 2.17
C LYS A 107 5.11 -8.79 2.04
N VAL A 108 6.11 -9.24 2.82
CA VAL A 108 6.55 -10.63 2.81
C VAL A 108 5.45 -11.57 3.29
N ALA A 109 4.75 -11.21 4.37
CA ALA A 109 3.64 -12.00 4.91
C ALA A 109 2.49 -12.13 3.89
N LEU A 110 2.10 -11.03 3.23
CA LEU A 110 1.07 -11.06 2.19
C LEU A 110 1.51 -11.88 0.98
N ALA A 111 2.75 -11.71 0.51
CA ALA A 111 3.29 -12.50 -0.60
C ALA A 111 3.32 -14.00 -0.27
N SER A 112 3.78 -14.37 0.93
CA SER A 112 3.78 -15.77 1.39
C SER A 112 2.37 -16.34 1.50
N ALA A 113 1.43 -15.56 2.02
CA ALA A 113 0.01 -15.94 2.10
C ALA A 113 -0.60 -16.11 0.70
N SER A 114 -0.23 -15.26 -0.27
CA SER A 114 -0.67 -15.38 -1.67
C SER A 114 -0.15 -16.67 -2.30
N VAL A 115 1.15 -16.96 -2.16
CA VAL A 115 1.73 -18.22 -2.65
C VAL A 115 1.02 -19.42 -2.01
N ALA A 116 0.85 -19.42 -0.68
CA ALA A 116 0.19 -20.53 0.02
C ALA A 116 -1.28 -20.70 -0.41
N GLY A 117 -2.02 -19.59 -0.55
CA GLY A 117 -3.41 -19.62 -0.99
C GLY A 117 -3.58 -20.17 -2.40
N TYR A 118 -2.75 -19.71 -3.35
CA TYR A 118 -2.80 -20.23 -4.71
C TYR A 118 -2.26 -21.67 -4.82
N ALA A 119 -1.23 -22.05 -4.03
CA ALA A 119 -0.73 -23.43 -4.00
C ALA A 119 -1.75 -24.39 -3.38
N TRP A 120 -2.61 -23.93 -2.48
CA TRP A 120 -3.70 -24.72 -1.92
C TRP A 120 -4.83 -24.99 -2.94
N LEU A 121 -5.13 -24.00 -3.82
CA LEU A 121 -6.15 -24.15 -4.86
C LEU A 121 -5.65 -24.89 -6.12
N PHE A 122 -4.36 -24.75 -6.42
CA PHE A 122 -3.72 -25.28 -7.61
C PHE A 122 -2.47 -26.07 -7.22
N THR A 123 -1.38 -25.93 -7.98
CA THR A 123 -0.07 -26.50 -7.63
C THR A 123 0.89 -25.40 -7.19
N ILE A 124 1.99 -25.80 -6.53
CA ILE A 124 3.03 -24.83 -6.11
C ILE A 124 3.70 -24.16 -7.32
N GLU A 125 3.90 -24.92 -8.40
CA GLU A 125 4.48 -24.43 -9.67
C GLU A 125 3.57 -23.37 -10.29
N PHE A 126 2.26 -23.63 -10.36
CA PHE A 126 1.28 -22.66 -10.84
C PHE A 126 1.27 -21.40 -9.97
N ALA A 127 1.25 -21.55 -8.63
CA ALA A 127 1.29 -20.43 -7.72
C ALA A 127 2.52 -19.54 -7.90
N LEU A 128 3.70 -20.15 -8.06
CA LEU A 128 4.95 -19.42 -8.29
C LEU A 128 4.95 -18.70 -9.65
N MET A 129 4.47 -19.35 -10.71
CA MET A 129 4.32 -18.71 -12.03
C MET A 129 3.36 -17.51 -11.96
N LEU A 130 2.20 -17.69 -11.34
CA LEU A 130 1.21 -16.63 -11.18
C LEU A 130 1.77 -15.44 -10.41
N ILE A 131 2.43 -15.68 -9.28
CA ILE A 131 3.04 -14.63 -8.47
C ILE A 131 4.16 -13.92 -9.24
N ALA A 132 4.99 -14.65 -9.98
CA ALA A 132 6.02 -14.05 -10.84
C ALA A 132 5.41 -13.12 -11.90
N CYS A 133 4.35 -13.57 -12.59
CA CYS A 133 3.62 -12.75 -13.58
C CYS A 133 3.01 -11.49 -12.91
N LEU A 134 2.37 -11.63 -11.73
CA LEU A 134 1.82 -10.51 -10.97
C LEU A 134 2.90 -9.51 -10.57
N VAL A 135 4.04 -9.97 -10.07
CA VAL A 135 5.15 -9.07 -9.68
C VAL A 135 5.67 -8.27 -10.86
N VAL A 136 5.83 -8.90 -12.03
CA VAL A 136 6.28 -8.19 -13.24
C VAL A 136 5.24 -7.18 -13.72
N HIS A 137 3.96 -7.53 -13.68
CA HIS A 137 2.85 -6.63 -13.97
C HIS A 137 2.88 -5.39 -13.05
N GLU A 138 2.87 -5.58 -11.73
CA GLU A 138 2.93 -4.49 -10.75
C GLU A 138 4.21 -3.66 -10.86
N TYR A 139 5.33 -4.30 -11.23
CA TYR A 139 6.58 -3.57 -11.48
C TYR A 139 6.44 -2.59 -12.65
N GLY A 140 5.64 -2.93 -13.66
CA GLY A 140 5.29 -2.02 -14.75
C GLY A 140 4.67 -0.72 -14.25
N HIS A 141 3.65 -0.80 -13.37
CA HIS A 141 3.01 0.37 -12.73
C HIS A 141 4.01 1.19 -11.92
N VAL A 142 4.80 0.52 -11.08
CA VAL A 142 5.83 1.18 -10.26
C VAL A 142 6.87 1.89 -11.14
N ARG A 143 7.25 1.29 -12.27
CA ARG A 143 8.20 1.89 -13.21
C ARG A 143 7.64 3.16 -13.85
N ALA A 144 6.36 3.13 -14.24
CA ALA A 144 5.67 4.31 -14.78
C ALA A 144 5.50 5.41 -13.73
N MET A 145 5.08 5.07 -12.51
CA MET A 145 4.98 6.04 -11.40
C MET A 145 6.32 6.73 -11.16
N LYS A 146 7.42 5.97 -11.10
CA LYS A 146 8.78 6.52 -10.93
C LYS A 146 9.20 7.43 -12.10
N TYR A 147 8.82 7.09 -13.33
CA TYR A 147 9.07 7.93 -14.50
C TYR A 147 8.42 9.31 -14.37
N PHE A 148 7.23 9.37 -13.80
CA PHE A 148 6.53 10.62 -13.51
C PHE A 148 6.96 11.30 -12.19
N GLY A 149 7.95 10.79 -11.49
CA GLY A 149 8.41 11.33 -10.21
C GLY A 149 7.47 11.05 -9.03
N ILE A 150 6.48 10.17 -9.20
CA ILE A 150 5.51 9.79 -8.16
C ILE A 150 6.20 8.84 -7.18
N LYS A 151 6.19 9.19 -5.89
CA LYS A 151 6.74 8.35 -4.83
C LYS A 151 5.88 7.12 -4.60
N THR A 152 6.52 5.96 -4.53
CA THR A 152 5.82 4.68 -4.35
C THR A 152 6.21 4.00 -3.04
N LYS A 153 5.23 3.41 -2.36
CA LYS A 153 5.46 2.51 -1.22
C LYS A 153 5.87 1.11 -1.65
N GLY A 154 5.78 0.80 -2.95
CA GLY A 154 6.12 -0.48 -3.58
C GLY A 154 4.90 -1.38 -3.78
N ILE A 155 5.18 -2.65 -4.05
CA ILE A 155 4.20 -3.66 -4.43
C ILE A 155 3.71 -4.41 -3.18
N TYR A 156 2.40 -4.62 -3.09
CA TYR A 156 1.73 -5.49 -2.13
C TYR A 156 0.99 -6.59 -2.90
N LEU A 157 1.24 -7.84 -2.58
CA LEU A 157 0.54 -8.99 -3.16
C LEU A 157 -0.54 -9.43 -2.18
N ILE A 158 -1.79 -9.26 -2.54
CA ILE A 158 -2.94 -9.59 -1.68
C ILE A 158 -3.52 -10.93 -2.15
N PRO A 159 -3.63 -11.95 -1.26
CA PRO A 159 -4.18 -13.24 -1.63
C PRO A 159 -5.53 -13.09 -2.33
N PHE A 160 -5.72 -13.78 -3.45
CA PHE A 160 -6.93 -13.82 -4.28
C PHE A 160 -7.37 -12.49 -4.93
N VAL A 161 -6.83 -11.36 -4.49
CA VAL A 161 -7.13 -10.03 -5.06
C VAL A 161 -6.15 -9.67 -6.17
N GLY A 162 -4.87 -10.07 -6.01
CA GLY A 162 -3.82 -9.76 -6.97
C GLY A 162 -2.72 -8.89 -6.39
N GLY A 163 -2.05 -8.11 -7.23
CA GLY A 163 -1.07 -7.11 -6.85
C GLY A 163 -1.67 -5.72 -6.64
N LEU A 164 -0.98 -4.89 -5.90
CA LEU A 164 -1.31 -3.49 -5.71
C LEU A 164 -0.03 -2.65 -5.60
N ALA A 165 0.20 -1.79 -6.59
CA ALA A 165 1.24 -0.78 -6.55
C ALA A 165 0.72 0.47 -5.84
N VAL A 166 1.23 0.75 -4.63
CA VAL A 166 0.77 1.86 -3.80
C VAL A 166 1.65 3.08 -3.99
N SER A 167 1.04 4.26 -4.23
CA SER A 167 1.72 5.55 -4.27
C SER A 167 1.39 6.42 -3.06
N ASP A 168 2.30 7.35 -2.73
CA ASP A 168 2.09 8.39 -1.72
C ASP A 168 1.50 9.66 -2.33
N ASP A 169 1.82 9.92 -3.59
CA ASP A 169 1.43 11.12 -4.30
C ASP A 169 0.22 10.84 -5.21
N LYS A 170 -0.57 11.88 -5.43
CA LYS A 170 -1.71 11.83 -6.34
C LYS A 170 -1.27 12.07 -7.79
N ILE A 171 -1.91 11.39 -8.72
CA ILE A 171 -1.80 11.71 -10.15
C ILE A 171 -2.39 13.10 -10.43
N THR A 172 -1.81 13.83 -11.37
CA THR A 172 -2.20 15.21 -11.72
C THR A 172 -2.75 15.32 -13.13
N THR A 173 -2.54 14.32 -13.98
CA THR A 173 -3.02 14.32 -15.36
C THR A 173 -3.67 13.00 -15.74
N ARG A 174 -4.62 13.03 -16.67
CA ARG A 174 -5.22 11.82 -17.25
C ARG A 174 -4.19 11.01 -18.06
N TRP A 175 -3.17 11.67 -18.59
CA TRP A 175 -2.06 11.00 -19.26
C TRP A 175 -1.26 10.11 -18.30
N GLN A 176 -0.97 10.60 -17.10
CA GLN A 176 -0.32 9.77 -16.06
C GLN A 176 -1.16 8.54 -15.73
N ASP A 177 -2.48 8.71 -15.55
CA ASP A 177 -3.39 7.60 -15.27
C ASP A 177 -3.34 6.53 -16.37
N VAL A 178 -3.44 6.95 -17.66
CA VAL A 178 -3.35 6.02 -18.81
C VAL A 178 -2.02 5.29 -18.85
N VAL A 179 -0.90 6.02 -18.76
CA VAL A 179 0.43 5.38 -18.87
C VAL A 179 0.69 4.45 -17.70
N ILE A 180 0.36 4.86 -16.47
CA ILE A 180 0.53 3.99 -15.30
C ILE A 180 -0.31 2.73 -15.48
N SER A 181 -1.59 2.84 -15.84
CA SER A 181 -2.47 1.69 -16.02
C SER A 181 -2.04 0.76 -17.17
N LEU A 182 -1.52 1.29 -18.27
CA LEU A 182 -1.07 0.45 -19.39
C LEU A 182 0.29 -0.22 -19.16
N MET A 183 1.15 0.35 -18.31
CA MET A 183 2.51 -0.18 -18.14
C MET A 183 2.55 -1.53 -17.40
N GLY A 184 1.61 -1.84 -16.52
CA GLY A 184 1.45 -3.17 -15.95
C GLY A 184 1.22 -4.22 -17.05
N PRO A 185 0.13 -4.09 -17.82
CA PRO A 185 -0.14 -4.98 -18.95
C PRO A 185 0.95 -4.99 -20.03
N ALA A 186 1.62 -3.87 -20.29
CA ALA A 186 2.72 -3.83 -21.26
C ALA A 186 3.93 -4.67 -20.81
N PHE A 187 4.27 -4.61 -19.51
CA PHE A 187 5.30 -5.49 -18.93
C PHE A 187 4.86 -6.95 -18.92
N GLY A 188 3.57 -7.20 -18.70
CA GLY A 188 3.00 -8.53 -18.85
C GLY A 188 3.08 -9.05 -20.28
N LEU A 189 2.83 -8.21 -21.29
CA LEU A 189 2.99 -8.57 -22.70
C LEU A 189 4.45 -8.93 -23.02
N PHE A 190 5.40 -8.14 -22.52
CA PHE A 190 6.81 -8.47 -22.63
C PHE A 190 7.11 -9.85 -22.02
N THR A 191 6.57 -10.15 -20.83
CA THR A 191 6.72 -11.46 -20.17
C THR A 191 6.11 -12.59 -21.01
N SER A 192 4.92 -12.35 -21.58
CA SER A 192 4.25 -13.32 -22.44
C SER A 192 5.06 -13.64 -23.70
N VAL A 193 5.54 -12.60 -24.39
CA VAL A 193 6.37 -12.76 -25.61
C VAL A 193 7.70 -13.44 -25.29
N LEU A 194 8.35 -13.06 -24.17
CA LEU A 194 9.57 -13.71 -23.71
C LEU A 194 9.32 -15.20 -23.40
N GLY A 195 8.19 -15.53 -22.78
CA GLY A 195 7.79 -16.92 -22.55
C GLY A 195 7.65 -17.71 -23.86
N VAL A 196 7.02 -17.14 -24.90
CA VAL A 196 6.93 -17.75 -26.24
C VAL A 196 8.32 -18.01 -26.81
N VAL A 197 9.20 -16.99 -26.78
CA VAL A 197 10.58 -17.14 -27.32
C VAL A 197 11.36 -18.21 -26.57
N LEU A 198 11.27 -18.23 -25.23
CA LEU A 198 11.95 -19.24 -24.42
C LEU A 198 11.38 -20.64 -24.64
N TYR A 199 10.08 -20.78 -24.85
CA TYR A 199 9.46 -22.05 -25.20
C TYR A 199 10.07 -22.64 -26.52
N TYR A 200 10.15 -21.84 -27.56
CA TYR A 200 10.76 -22.28 -28.83
C TYR A 200 12.26 -22.52 -28.75
N ALA A 201 12.96 -21.85 -27.84
CA ALA A 201 14.40 -22.01 -27.65
C ALA A 201 14.78 -23.25 -26.83
N THR A 202 13.89 -23.66 -25.89
CA THR A 202 14.21 -24.69 -24.89
C THR A 202 13.29 -25.91 -24.95
N GLU A 203 12.18 -25.84 -25.69
CA GLU A 203 11.11 -26.84 -25.76
C GLU A 203 10.47 -27.16 -24.39
N MET A 204 10.71 -26.32 -23.35
CA MET A 204 10.19 -26.53 -22.02
C MET A 204 8.78 -25.94 -21.90
N GLU A 205 7.76 -26.76 -21.60
CA GLU A 205 6.34 -26.36 -21.47
C GLU A 205 6.08 -25.30 -20.40
N ILE A 206 6.96 -25.20 -19.39
CA ILE A 206 6.82 -24.19 -18.34
C ILE A 206 6.82 -22.75 -18.91
N PHE A 207 7.61 -22.49 -19.96
CA PHE A 207 7.66 -21.17 -20.59
C PHE A 207 6.39 -20.88 -21.41
N ALA A 208 5.80 -21.89 -22.05
CA ALA A 208 4.49 -21.75 -22.67
C ALA A 208 3.41 -21.46 -21.61
N GLY A 209 3.46 -22.14 -20.45
CA GLY A 209 2.60 -21.89 -19.32
C GLY A 209 2.71 -20.45 -18.80
N VAL A 210 3.93 -19.93 -18.63
CA VAL A 210 4.18 -18.53 -18.24
C VAL A 210 3.62 -17.57 -19.30
N ALA A 211 3.81 -17.83 -20.58
CA ALA A 211 3.31 -16.97 -21.67
C ALA A 211 1.79 -16.84 -21.62
N VAL A 212 1.09 -17.97 -21.55
CA VAL A 212 -0.38 -18.02 -21.52
C VAL A 212 -0.94 -17.44 -20.23
N LEU A 213 -0.36 -17.80 -19.08
CA LEU A 213 -0.81 -17.31 -17.78
C LEU A 213 -0.63 -15.79 -17.66
N SER A 214 0.51 -15.26 -18.10
CA SER A 214 0.75 -13.82 -18.13
C SER A 214 -0.23 -13.13 -19.09
N ALA A 215 -0.48 -13.69 -20.27
CA ALA A 215 -1.44 -13.12 -21.23
C ALA A 215 -2.86 -13.08 -20.64
N LEU A 216 -3.32 -14.17 -20.03
CA LEU A 216 -4.65 -14.28 -19.42
C LEU A 216 -4.83 -13.29 -18.27
N LEU A 217 -3.84 -13.21 -17.36
CA LEU A 217 -3.84 -12.27 -16.23
C LEU A 217 -3.96 -10.82 -16.71
N ASN A 218 -3.17 -10.47 -17.72
CA ASN A 218 -3.16 -9.11 -18.24
C ASN A 218 -4.41 -8.77 -19.07
N LEU A 219 -4.98 -9.72 -19.83
CA LEU A 219 -6.26 -9.55 -20.49
C LEU A 219 -7.39 -9.32 -19.47
N PHE A 220 -7.36 -10.03 -18.34
CA PHE A 220 -8.32 -9.78 -17.26
C PHE A 220 -8.17 -8.35 -16.72
N ASN A 221 -6.96 -7.87 -16.45
CA ASN A 221 -6.72 -6.50 -16.00
C ASN A 221 -7.05 -5.44 -17.07
N LEU A 222 -7.03 -5.81 -18.34
CA LEU A 222 -7.41 -4.92 -19.46
C LEU A 222 -8.92 -4.91 -19.73
N LEU A 223 -9.74 -5.65 -18.99
CA LEU A 223 -11.19 -5.52 -19.11
C LEU A 223 -11.63 -4.06 -18.85
N PRO A 224 -12.64 -3.56 -19.58
CA PRO A 224 -13.12 -2.18 -19.49
C PRO A 224 -13.95 -1.93 -18.23
N ILE A 225 -13.45 -2.35 -17.08
CA ILE A 225 -14.17 -2.43 -15.81
C ILE A 225 -13.31 -1.82 -14.71
N LEU A 226 -13.79 -0.79 -13.99
CA LEU A 226 -13.14 -0.32 -12.79
C LEU A 226 -13.28 -1.35 -11.65
N PRO A 227 -12.25 -1.54 -10.81
CA PRO A 227 -11.00 -0.80 -10.73
C PRO A 227 -9.82 -1.42 -11.52
N LEU A 228 -10.10 -2.23 -12.55
CA LEU A 228 -9.05 -2.84 -13.38
C LEU A 228 -8.36 -1.81 -14.27
N ASP A 229 -7.16 -2.11 -14.73
CA ASP A 229 -6.33 -1.19 -15.55
C ASP A 229 -7.05 -0.71 -16.81
N GLY A 230 -7.72 -1.60 -17.53
CA GLY A 230 -8.52 -1.25 -18.71
C GLY A 230 -9.64 -0.27 -18.37
N GLY A 231 -10.26 -0.40 -17.21
CA GLY A 231 -11.25 0.54 -16.70
C GLY A 231 -10.67 1.93 -16.45
N HIS A 232 -9.48 2.03 -15.87
CA HIS A 232 -8.77 3.30 -15.65
C HIS A 232 -8.39 3.98 -16.96
N VAL A 233 -7.91 3.23 -17.95
CA VAL A 233 -7.60 3.77 -19.29
C VAL A 233 -8.85 4.35 -19.92
N LEU A 234 -9.94 3.59 -19.99
CA LEU A 234 -11.19 4.04 -20.61
C LEU A 234 -11.84 5.19 -19.83
N LYS A 235 -11.80 5.17 -18.50
CA LYS A 235 -12.21 6.28 -17.65
C LYS A 235 -11.45 7.55 -18.04
N SER A 236 -10.14 7.50 -18.12
CA SER A 236 -9.30 8.66 -18.40
C SER A 236 -9.54 9.22 -19.81
N ILE A 237 -9.70 8.37 -20.82
CA ILE A 237 -10.06 8.78 -22.18
C ILE A 237 -11.45 9.43 -22.21
N SER A 238 -12.47 8.74 -21.70
CA SER A 238 -13.87 9.13 -21.82
C SER A 238 -14.22 10.38 -21.00
N PHE A 239 -13.68 10.54 -19.78
CA PHE A 239 -13.84 11.76 -18.99
C PHE A 239 -13.06 12.94 -19.57
N SER A 240 -12.00 12.70 -20.35
CA SER A 240 -11.30 13.76 -21.10
C SER A 240 -12.15 14.27 -22.28
N MET A 241 -13.03 13.45 -22.82
CA MET A 241 -13.97 13.90 -23.87
C MET A 241 -15.07 14.78 -23.27
N ARG A 242 -15.87 14.22 -22.36
CA ARG A 242 -16.92 14.90 -21.57
C ARG A 242 -17.27 14.06 -20.36
N SER A 243 -17.57 14.72 -19.22
CA SER A 243 -17.95 14.00 -17.99
C SER A 243 -19.13 13.03 -18.17
N TRP A 244 -20.11 13.38 -19.02
CA TRP A 244 -21.23 12.51 -19.36
C TRP A 244 -20.80 11.24 -20.10
N ILE A 245 -19.90 11.37 -21.08
CA ILE A 245 -19.36 10.22 -21.83
C ILE A 245 -18.59 9.32 -20.85
N GLY A 246 -17.78 9.93 -19.97
CA GLY A 246 -17.05 9.20 -18.93
C GLY A 246 -17.98 8.38 -18.03
N LEU A 247 -19.04 9.00 -17.51
CA LEU A 247 -20.02 8.32 -16.70
C LEU A 247 -20.68 7.15 -17.44
N SER A 248 -21.13 7.41 -18.69
CA SER A 248 -21.81 6.39 -19.50
C SER A 248 -20.90 5.19 -19.79
N VAL A 249 -19.65 5.43 -20.17
CA VAL A 249 -18.66 4.38 -20.44
C VAL A 249 -18.37 3.56 -19.16
N CYS A 250 -18.18 4.22 -18.01
CA CYS A 250 -17.97 3.52 -16.75
C CYS A 250 -19.18 2.68 -16.31
N LEU A 251 -20.41 3.20 -16.49
CA LEU A 251 -21.64 2.44 -16.20
C LEU A 251 -21.80 1.23 -17.13
N LEU A 252 -21.53 1.40 -18.43
CA LEU A 252 -21.50 0.28 -19.38
C LEU A 252 -20.48 -0.79 -18.97
N GLY A 253 -19.32 -0.37 -18.48
CA GLY A 253 -18.31 -1.28 -17.92
C GLY A 253 -18.84 -2.07 -16.71
N VAL A 254 -19.58 -1.42 -15.81
CA VAL A 254 -20.21 -2.10 -14.66
C VAL A 254 -21.24 -3.13 -15.13
N PHE A 255 -22.13 -2.76 -16.07
CA PHE A 255 -23.12 -3.70 -16.62
C PHE A 255 -22.47 -4.87 -17.35
N PHE A 256 -21.44 -4.61 -18.14
CA PHE A 256 -20.65 -5.64 -18.81
C PHE A 256 -19.97 -6.57 -17.79
N GLY A 257 -19.40 -6.02 -16.73
CA GLY A 257 -18.78 -6.79 -15.66
C GLY A 257 -19.80 -7.65 -14.88
N LEU A 258 -20.99 -7.13 -14.61
CA LEU A 258 -22.08 -7.90 -13.99
C LEU A 258 -22.52 -9.06 -14.89
N TRP A 259 -22.66 -8.81 -16.19
CA TRP A 259 -22.96 -9.86 -17.16
C TRP A 259 -21.88 -10.95 -17.20
N LEU A 260 -20.57 -10.56 -17.26
CA LEU A 260 -19.46 -11.51 -17.19
C LEU A 260 -19.48 -12.30 -15.88
N SER A 261 -19.67 -11.61 -14.75
CA SER A 261 -19.70 -12.24 -13.44
C SER A 261 -20.82 -13.28 -13.33
N TYR A 262 -22.02 -12.96 -13.85
CA TYR A 262 -23.14 -13.87 -13.87
C TYR A 262 -22.88 -15.07 -14.80
N THR A 263 -22.36 -14.81 -16.02
CA THR A 263 -22.15 -15.87 -17.03
C THR A 263 -21.08 -16.88 -16.60
N PHE A 264 -19.98 -16.38 -15.99
CA PHE A 264 -18.81 -17.22 -15.62
C PHE A 264 -18.75 -17.55 -14.12
N GLY A 265 -19.72 -17.15 -13.32
CA GLY A 265 -19.72 -17.41 -11.87
C GLY A 265 -18.59 -16.70 -11.09
N LEU A 266 -18.10 -15.56 -11.58
CA LEU A 266 -16.93 -14.86 -11.02
C LEU A 266 -17.32 -13.99 -9.81
N MET A 267 -17.52 -14.61 -8.64
CA MET A 267 -17.92 -13.90 -7.41
C MET A 267 -16.93 -12.79 -7.01
N LEU A 268 -15.64 -13.00 -7.20
CA LEU A 268 -14.63 -11.97 -6.89
C LEU A 268 -14.79 -10.73 -7.77
N LEU A 269 -15.25 -10.89 -9.01
CA LEU A 269 -15.52 -9.77 -9.93
C LEU A 269 -16.64 -8.88 -9.39
N VAL A 270 -17.66 -9.43 -8.71
CA VAL A 270 -18.71 -8.63 -8.05
C VAL A 270 -18.13 -7.69 -7.00
N PHE A 271 -17.16 -8.18 -6.21
CA PHE A 271 -16.47 -7.34 -5.24
C PHE A 271 -15.72 -6.17 -5.92
N PHE A 272 -14.99 -6.46 -7.01
CA PHE A 272 -14.32 -5.40 -7.78
C PHE A 272 -15.32 -4.42 -8.39
N LEU A 273 -16.45 -4.90 -8.92
CA LEU A 273 -17.49 -4.03 -9.45
C LEU A 273 -18.08 -3.10 -8.39
N PHE A 274 -18.24 -3.57 -7.16
CA PHE A 274 -18.67 -2.72 -6.05
C PHE A 274 -17.65 -1.61 -5.76
N VAL A 275 -16.35 -1.94 -5.68
CA VAL A 275 -15.28 -0.96 -5.49
C VAL A 275 -15.24 0.04 -6.66
N GLY A 276 -15.34 -0.46 -7.90
CA GLY A 276 -15.38 0.39 -9.10
C GLY A 276 -16.60 1.31 -9.13
N ALA A 277 -17.75 0.83 -8.69
CA ALA A 277 -18.96 1.67 -8.59
C ALA A 277 -18.77 2.82 -7.59
N LEU A 278 -18.15 2.57 -6.46
CA LEU A 278 -17.78 3.63 -5.51
C LEU A 278 -16.84 4.65 -6.15
N GLU A 279 -15.83 4.20 -6.89
CA GLU A 279 -14.91 5.07 -7.61
C GLU A 279 -15.64 5.96 -8.63
N ILE A 280 -16.59 5.40 -9.41
CA ILE A 280 -17.42 6.15 -10.35
C ILE A 280 -18.21 7.25 -9.63
N VAL A 281 -18.80 6.93 -8.47
CA VAL A 281 -19.56 7.91 -7.66
C VAL A 281 -18.65 9.04 -7.18
N PHE A 282 -17.45 8.73 -6.70
CA PHE A 282 -16.48 9.76 -6.27
C PHE A 282 -15.99 10.61 -7.44
N GLU A 283 -15.66 10.00 -8.57
CA GLU A 283 -15.25 10.73 -9.79
C GLU A 283 -16.36 11.67 -10.27
N TRP A 284 -17.61 11.19 -10.31
CA TRP A 284 -18.77 11.99 -10.73
C TRP A 284 -19.04 13.15 -9.78
N ARG A 285 -18.99 12.92 -8.48
CA ARG A 285 -19.17 13.98 -7.47
C ARG A 285 -18.05 15.01 -7.53
N GLY A 286 -16.82 14.55 -7.74
CA GLY A 286 -15.63 15.39 -7.84
C GLY A 286 -15.43 16.09 -9.18
N ARG A 287 -16.25 15.82 -10.22
CA ARG A 287 -16.02 16.25 -11.60
C ARG A 287 -15.85 17.78 -11.80
N HIS A 288 -16.48 18.59 -10.95
CA HIS A 288 -16.38 20.05 -11.00
C HIS A 288 -15.13 20.61 -10.28
N TYR A 289 -14.51 19.79 -9.43
CA TYR A 289 -13.32 20.13 -8.63
C TYR A 289 -12.12 19.28 -9.03
N SER A 290 -12.24 18.51 -10.13
CA SER A 290 -11.15 17.65 -10.58
C SER A 290 -9.97 18.50 -11.03
N HIS A 291 -8.83 18.31 -10.37
CA HIS A 291 -7.56 18.96 -10.74
C HIS A 291 -6.80 18.19 -11.83
N LEU A 292 -7.38 17.08 -12.33
CA LEU A 292 -6.74 16.27 -13.36
C LEU A 292 -6.79 16.96 -14.71
N ILE A 293 -5.63 17.24 -15.28
CA ILE A 293 -5.52 17.80 -16.64
C ILE A 293 -6.02 16.74 -17.63
N PRO A 294 -7.05 17.05 -18.46
CA PRO A 294 -7.60 16.11 -19.42
C PRO A 294 -6.64 15.84 -20.59
N LEU A 295 -6.84 14.71 -21.28
CA LEU A 295 -6.18 14.41 -22.54
C LEU A 295 -6.72 15.32 -23.66
N ASP A 296 -5.84 15.81 -24.50
CA ASP A 296 -6.24 16.42 -25.77
C ASP A 296 -6.73 15.34 -26.77
N LYS A 297 -7.24 15.76 -27.93
CA LYS A 297 -7.78 14.81 -28.92
C LYS A 297 -6.74 13.81 -29.43
N TYR A 298 -5.50 14.23 -29.57
CA TYR A 298 -4.40 13.36 -30.00
C TYR A 298 -4.05 12.37 -28.90
N GLY A 299 -3.96 12.81 -27.65
CA GLY A 299 -3.73 11.95 -26.48
C GLY A 299 -4.85 10.93 -26.30
N GLN A 300 -6.13 11.31 -26.53
CA GLN A 300 -7.26 10.37 -26.49
C GLN A 300 -7.11 9.27 -27.54
N GLY A 301 -6.85 9.66 -28.82
CA GLY A 301 -6.66 8.71 -29.92
C GLY A 301 -5.45 7.82 -29.70
N PHE A 302 -4.31 8.40 -29.32
CA PHE A 302 -3.09 7.65 -29.02
C PHE A 302 -3.27 6.66 -27.88
N SER A 303 -3.92 7.06 -26.79
CA SER A 303 -4.23 6.18 -25.65
C SER A 303 -5.11 5.00 -26.05
N ALA A 304 -6.15 5.26 -26.88
CA ALA A 304 -7.03 4.22 -27.39
C ALA A 304 -6.29 3.21 -28.28
N VAL A 305 -5.41 3.68 -29.16
CA VAL A 305 -4.58 2.81 -30.02
C VAL A 305 -3.61 1.99 -29.19
N MET A 306 -2.92 2.59 -28.23
CA MET A 306 -2.00 1.87 -27.34
C MET A 306 -2.73 0.78 -26.52
N TYR A 307 -3.90 1.11 -25.97
CA TYR A 307 -4.74 0.13 -25.27
C TYR A 307 -5.11 -1.03 -26.20
N ALA A 308 -5.60 -0.75 -27.41
CA ALA A 308 -5.97 -1.76 -28.38
C ALA A 308 -4.78 -2.64 -28.81
N LEU A 309 -3.59 -2.06 -28.99
CA LEU A 309 -2.38 -2.81 -29.32
C LEU A 309 -1.94 -3.76 -28.20
N VAL A 310 -2.00 -3.31 -26.93
CA VAL A 310 -1.64 -4.17 -25.80
C VAL A 310 -2.66 -5.31 -25.66
N VAL A 311 -3.96 -5.05 -25.81
CA VAL A 311 -5.01 -6.08 -25.82
C VAL A 311 -4.76 -7.07 -26.97
N ALA A 312 -4.56 -6.57 -28.19
CA ALA A 312 -4.33 -7.40 -29.37
C ALA A 312 -3.07 -8.29 -29.22
N GLY A 313 -2.00 -7.74 -28.62
CA GLY A 313 -0.79 -8.51 -28.34
C GLY A 313 -1.04 -9.70 -27.42
N HIS A 314 -1.78 -9.49 -26.32
CA HIS A 314 -2.12 -10.59 -25.42
C HIS A 314 -3.06 -11.60 -26.06
N VAL A 315 -4.06 -11.13 -26.85
CA VAL A 315 -4.95 -12.01 -27.61
C VAL A 315 -4.16 -12.85 -28.61
N ALA A 316 -3.18 -12.26 -29.29
CA ALA A 316 -2.32 -12.99 -30.23
C ALA A 316 -1.53 -14.12 -29.54
N VAL A 317 -0.97 -13.86 -28.34
CA VAL A 317 -0.30 -14.91 -27.54
C VAL A 317 -1.28 -16.02 -27.16
N MET A 318 -2.48 -15.67 -26.73
CA MET A 318 -3.53 -16.65 -26.37
C MET A 318 -3.94 -17.51 -27.58
N MET A 319 -4.17 -16.87 -28.73
CA MET A 319 -4.53 -17.58 -29.98
C MET A 319 -3.41 -18.49 -30.47
N HIS A 320 -2.15 -18.09 -30.25
CA HIS A 320 -0.98 -18.90 -30.65
C HIS A 320 -0.95 -20.27 -29.97
N PHE A 321 -1.44 -20.37 -28.73
CA PHE A 321 -1.50 -21.63 -27.99
C PHE A 321 -2.92 -22.24 -27.96
N ALA A 322 -3.89 -21.69 -28.69
CA ALA A 322 -5.28 -22.12 -28.65
C ALA A 322 -5.51 -23.58 -29.06
N ASP A 323 -4.75 -24.04 -30.06
CA ASP A 323 -4.85 -25.38 -30.60
C ASP A 323 -3.91 -26.39 -29.93
N SER A 324 -3.31 -26.00 -28.78
CA SER A 324 -2.42 -26.90 -28.04
C SER A 324 -3.22 -28.06 -27.43
N GLU A 325 -2.73 -29.28 -27.59
CA GLU A 325 -3.28 -30.49 -26.95
C GLU A 325 -3.13 -30.45 -25.41
N ASN A 326 -2.22 -29.60 -24.89
CA ASN A 326 -1.99 -29.43 -23.46
C ASN A 326 -3.18 -28.71 -22.80
N ALA A 327 -3.79 -29.36 -21.80
CA ALA A 327 -4.98 -28.87 -21.11
C ALA A 327 -4.78 -27.49 -20.46
N ILE A 328 -3.58 -27.17 -19.97
CA ILE A 328 -3.27 -25.87 -19.35
C ILE A 328 -3.20 -24.77 -20.41
N LEU A 329 -2.58 -25.05 -21.56
CA LEU A 329 -2.40 -24.08 -22.64
C LEU A 329 -3.72 -23.81 -23.39
N SER A 330 -4.63 -24.79 -23.46
CA SER A 330 -5.95 -24.66 -24.07
C SER A 330 -7.06 -24.15 -23.14
N LEU A 331 -6.78 -24.04 -21.81
CA LEU A 331 -7.75 -23.57 -20.81
C LEU A 331 -8.45 -22.26 -21.19
N PRO A 332 -7.79 -21.23 -21.71
CA PRO A 332 -8.45 -19.98 -22.07
C PRO A 332 -9.48 -20.13 -23.17
N MET A 333 -9.21 -20.96 -24.19
CA MET A 333 -10.17 -21.21 -25.27
C MET A 333 -11.35 -22.07 -24.80
N LYS A 334 -11.12 -23.01 -23.90
CA LYS A 334 -12.21 -23.79 -23.27
C LYS A 334 -13.15 -22.92 -22.44
N ILE A 335 -12.61 -21.91 -21.72
CA ILE A 335 -13.41 -20.95 -20.97
C ILE A 335 -14.24 -20.04 -21.90
N LEU A 336 -13.66 -19.64 -23.06
CA LEU A 336 -14.36 -18.79 -24.03
C LEU A 336 -15.40 -19.55 -24.87
N SER A 337 -15.27 -20.87 -24.96
CA SER A 337 -16.17 -21.74 -25.76
C SER A 337 -17.25 -22.45 -24.91
N SER A 338 -17.19 -22.36 -23.59
CA SER A 338 -18.18 -22.86 -22.64
C SER A 338 -19.29 -21.86 -22.40
#